data_3b3c0725bf33a9e5f7a5923e24694183
#
_entry.id   3b3c0725bf33a9e5f7a5923e24694183
#
_cell.length_a   1.000
_cell.length_b   1.000
_cell.length_c   1.000
_cell.angle_alpha   90.00
_cell.angle_beta   90.00
_cell.angle_gamma   90.00
#
_symmetry.space_group_name_H-M   'P 1'
#
loop_
_entity.id
_entity.type
_entity.pdbx_description
1 polymer ?
#
loop_
_entity_poly.entity_id
_entity_poly.type
_entity_poly.pdbx_seq_one_letter_code
_entity_poly.pdbx_strand_id
1 'polypeptide(L)'
;MAVSPGLPWIRSEGAYETGEVDRRLFSQLLPWAKVHSGEMRWSPILLAATFVALASSCARHEGSYRPHSATAIVVNGRASVPRGAPLAVKRAITAANRIQGMPYKWGGGHARLNDWGYDCSGATSYVLRNAGLIQGQMPSGGFLRYGRRGHGDWITVCARNGHVFLLIAGLRFDTQGTYRQDGPRWRPYPRSTRGYVLRHPGGL
;
A
#
# COMPACT_ATOMS: atom_id res chain seq x y z
N MET A 1 -42.73 35.11 -6.46
CA MET A 1 -42.51 35.51 -7.84
C MET A 1 -41.04 35.93 -7.98
N ALA A 2 -40.22 35.15 -8.62
CA ALA A 2 -39.03 35.50 -9.39
C ALA A 2 -38.33 34.21 -9.80
N VAL A 3 -38.43 33.88 -11.09
CA VAL A 3 -37.82 32.72 -11.75
C VAL A 3 -36.46 33.15 -12.24
N SER A 4 -35.40 32.44 -11.90
CA SER A 4 -34.09 32.62 -12.51
C SER A 4 -33.91 31.69 -13.71
N PRO A 5 -33.34 32.18 -14.84
CA PRO A 5 -33.20 31.41 -16.07
C PRO A 5 -31.96 30.53 -16.07
N GLY A 6 -32.11 29.35 -16.66
CA GLY A 6 -31.07 28.36 -16.84
C GLY A 6 -30.01 28.76 -17.89
N LEU A 7 -28.80 28.27 -17.69
CA LEU A 7 -27.69 28.37 -18.64
C LEU A 7 -27.69 27.19 -19.63
N PRO A 8 -27.36 27.41 -20.91
CA PRO A 8 -27.39 26.36 -21.92
C PRO A 8 -26.13 25.50 -21.95
N TRP A 9 -26.33 24.23 -22.24
CA TRP A 9 -25.31 23.22 -22.53
C TRP A 9 -24.55 23.57 -23.81
N ILE A 10 -23.23 23.68 -23.71
CA ILE A 10 -22.38 23.73 -24.89
C ILE A 10 -21.83 22.32 -25.10
N ARG A 11 -22.34 21.68 -26.15
CA ARG A 11 -21.83 20.40 -26.64
C ARG A 11 -20.72 20.74 -27.65
N SER A 12 -19.46 20.44 -27.36
CA SER A 12 -18.36 20.49 -28.31
C SER A 12 -18.03 19.07 -28.79
N GLU A 13 -18.55 18.74 -29.97
CA GLU A 13 -18.07 17.60 -30.74
C GLU A 13 -16.78 18.03 -31.45
N GLY A 14 -15.63 17.57 -30.96
CA GLY A 14 -14.34 17.68 -31.61
C GLY A 14 -14.06 16.43 -32.43
N ALA A 15 -14.20 16.53 -33.76
CA ALA A 15 -13.78 15.50 -34.68
C ALA A 15 -12.25 15.40 -34.68
N TYR A 16 -11.73 14.19 -34.44
CA TYR A 16 -10.31 13.88 -34.62
C TYR A 16 -10.09 13.51 -36.09
N GLU A 17 -9.49 14.41 -36.83
CA GLU A 17 -8.95 14.10 -38.15
C GLU A 17 -7.73 13.18 -37.98
N THR A 18 -7.83 11.97 -38.52
CA THR A 18 -6.70 11.05 -38.68
C THR A 18 -5.81 11.53 -39.79
N GLY A 19 -4.75 12.27 -39.45
CA GLY A 19 -3.71 12.65 -40.38
C GLY A 19 -2.99 11.44 -40.95
N GLU A 20 -3.21 11.16 -42.21
CA GLU A 20 -2.50 10.16 -43.00
C GLU A 20 -1.04 10.62 -43.15
N VAL A 21 -0.10 9.90 -42.49
CA VAL A 21 1.34 10.20 -42.55
C VAL A 21 1.85 9.80 -43.93
N ASP A 22 2.20 10.80 -44.76
CA ASP A 22 2.79 10.60 -46.09
C ASP A 22 4.13 9.85 -46.01
N ARG A 23 4.13 8.58 -46.38
CA ARG A 23 5.29 7.67 -46.38
C ARG A 23 6.39 8.08 -47.38
N ARG A 24 6.23 9.14 -48.16
CA ARG A 24 7.19 9.54 -49.19
C ARG A 24 8.34 10.41 -48.65
N LEU A 25 8.24 10.94 -47.45
CA LEU A 25 9.28 11.79 -46.87
C LEU A 25 10.40 11.05 -46.14
N PHE A 26 10.22 9.75 -45.86
CA PHE A 26 11.25 8.94 -45.16
C PHE A 26 12.32 8.33 -46.05
N SER A 27 12.21 8.43 -47.38
CA SER A 27 13.16 7.76 -48.29
C SER A 27 14.42 8.59 -48.65
N GLN A 28 14.57 9.80 -48.15
CA GLN A 28 15.67 10.69 -48.56
C GLN A 28 16.75 10.96 -47.51
N LEU A 29 16.69 10.34 -46.32
CA LEU A 29 17.60 10.70 -45.23
C LEU A 29 18.67 9.66 -44.85
N LEU A 30 18.81 8.53 -45.56
CA LEU A 30 19.85 7.53 -45.23
C LEU A 30 20.54 6.96 -46.49
N PRO A 31 21.57 7.61 -47.05
CA PRO A 31 22.25 7.13 -48.24
C PRO A 31 23.27 5.99 -48.04
N TRP A 32 23.43 5.41 -46.85
CA TRP A 32 24.48 4.44 -46.58
C TRP A 32 24.02 3.02 -46.26
N ALA A 33 22.75 2.72 -46.26
CA ALA A 33 22.23 1.36 -46.03
C ALA A 33 22.21 0.56 -47.34
N LYS A 34 23.39 0.24 -47.89
CA LYS A 34 23.51 -0.88 -48.84
C LYS A 34 23.43 -2.18 -48.06
N VAL A 35 22.23 -2.72 -47.93
CA VAL A 35 22.00 -4.04 -47.43
C VAL A 35 22.52 -5.05 -48.44
N HIS A 36 23.62 -5.72 -48.10
CA HIS A 36 24.01 -6.93 -48.80
C HIS A 36 22.94 -7.99 -48.52
N SER A 37 22.31 -8.48 -49.59
CA SER A 37 21.37 -9.61 -49.61
C SER A 37 22.12 -10.94 -49.31
N GLY A 38 22.56 -11.09 -48.07
CA GLY A 38 22.96 -12.37 -47.53
C GLY A 38 21.79 -12.97 -46.75
N GLU A 39 21.22 -14.04 -47.25
CA GLU A 39 20.16 -14.76 -46.53
C GLU A 39 20.68 -15.28 -45.20
N MET A 40 20.45 -14.54 -44.12
CA MET A 40 20.80 -14.96 -42.76
C MET A 40 19.72 -15.94 -42.30
N ARG A 41 19.99 -17.23 -42.52
CA ARG A 41 19.18 -18.33 -41.99
C ARG A 41 19.28 -18.35 -40.48
N TRP A 42 18.43 -17.65 -39.77
CA TRP A 42 18.31 -17.72 -38.31
C TRP A 42 17.81 -19.10 -37.91
N SER A 43 18.64 -19.84 -37.20
CA SER A 43 18.22 -21.14 -36.65
C SER A 43 17.06 -20.93 -35.69
N PRO A 44 15.95 -21.71 -35.84
CA PRO A 44 14.78 -21.57 -34.97
C PRO A 44 15.11 -21.83 -33.49
N ILE A 45 16.24 -22.45 -33.20
CA ILE A 45 16.70 -22.69 -31.83
C ILE A 45 17.12 -21.38 -31.11
N LEU A 46 17.69 -20.39 -31.83
CA LEU A 46 18.09 -19.12 -31.22
C LEU A 46 16.87 -18.21 -30.91
N LEU A 47 15.82 -18.25 -31.71
CA LEU A 47 14.59 -17.53 -31.47
C LEU A 47 13.82 -18.10 -30.27
N ALA A 48 13.84 -19.41 -30.05
CA ALA A 48 13.20 -20.04 -28.90
C ALA A 48 13.93 -19.71 -27.58
N ALA A 49 15.27 -19.61 -27.60
CA ALA A 49 16.07 -19.28 -26.42
C ALA A 49 15.84 -17.83 -25.94
N THR A 50 15.66 -16.87 -26.85
CA THR A 50 15.40 -15.48 -26.49
C THR A 50 13.99 -15.27 -25.94
N PHE A 51 12.99 -16.04 -26.39
CA PHE A 51 11.62 -15.95 -25.87
C PHE A 51 11.49 -16.51 -24.44
N VAL A 52 12.23 -17.59 -24.14
CA VAL A 52 12.24 -18.18 -22.78
C VAL A 52 12.92 -17.24 -21.78
N ALA A 53 13.99 -16.51 -22.17
CA ALA A 53 14.68 -15.58 -21.29
C ALA A 53 13.82 -14.34 -20.94
N LEU A 54 12.94 -13.89 -21.84
CA LEU A 54 12.05 -12.75 -21.59
C LEU A 54 10.82 -13.12 -20.74
N ALA A 55 10.38 -14.37 -20.76
CA ALA A 55 9.26 -14.84 -19.95
C ALA A 55 9.64 -15.01 -18.46
N SER A 56 10.92 -15.23 -18.15
CA SER A 56 11.37 -15.40 -16.76
C SER A 56 11.51 -14.09 -15.98
N SER A 57 11.41 -12.94 -16.63
CA SER A 57 11.65 -11.61 -16.03
C SER A 57 10.43 -10.99 -15.33
N CYS A 58 9.25 -11.61 -15.40
CA CYS A 58 8.00 -11.09 -14.83
C CYS A 58 7.50 -11.88 -13.61
N ALA A 59 8.27 -12.77 -13.04
CA ALA A 59 8.00 -13.29 -11.70
C ALA A 59 8.23 -12.13 -10.72
N ARG A 60 7.20 -11.29 -10.53
CA ARG A 60 7.14 -10.39 -9.38
C ARG A 60 7.27 -11.28 -8.16
N HIS A 61 8.41 -11.15 -7.50
CA HIS A 61 8.60 -11.73 -6.19
C HIS A 61 7.59 -11.04 -5.26
N GLU A 62 6.36 -11.53 -5.23
CA GLU A 62 5.47 -11.28 -4.10
C GLU A 62 6.18 -11.94 -2.93
N GLY A 63 6.90 -11.11 -2.18
CA GLY A 63 7.56 -11.54 -0.97
C GLY A 63 6.50 -12.21 -0.11
N SER A 64 6.51 -13.53 -0.08
CA SER A 64 5.65 -14.33 0.78
C SER A 64 5.93 -13.85 2.19
N TYR A 65 5.00 -13.07 2.77
CA TYR A 65 5.01 -12.74 4.18
C TYR A 65 5.03 -14.07 4.94
N ARG A 66 6.19 -14.40 5.49
CA ARG A 66 6.31 -15.47 6.47
C ARG A 66 6.18 -14.82 7.83
N PRO A 67 5.01 -14.90 8.49
CA PRO A 67 4.95 -14.48 9.88
C PRO A 67 6.00 -15.30 10.65
N HIS A 68 6.76 -14.63 11.53
CA HIS A 68 7.58 -15.37 12.48
C HIS A 68 6.74 -16.46 13.13
N SER A 69 7.36 -17.59 13.45
CA SER A 69 6.70 -18.76 14.04
C SER A 69 5.96 -18.47 15.35
N ALA A 70 6.11 -17.28 15.91
CA ALA A 70 5.42 -16.79 17.09
C ALA A 70 4.35 -15.76 16.71
N THR A 71 3.15 -16.24 16.36
CA THR A 71 1.96 -15.39 16.11
C THR A 71 1.30 -15.03 17.44
N ALA A 72 0.91 -13.77 17.60
CA ALA A 72 0.06 -13.35 18.71
C ALA A 72 -1.35 -13.96 18.55
N ILE A 73 -2.01 -14.22 19.66
CA ILE A 73 -3.41 -14.67 19.69
C ILE A 73 -4.26 -13.65 20.44
N VAL A 74 -5.53 -13.53 20.05
CA VAL A 74 -6.48 -12.65 20.75
C VAL A 74 -7.33 -13.48 21.71
N VAL A 75 -7.29 -13.12 22.98
CA VAL A 75 -8.10 -13.71 24.04
C VAL A 75 -8.86 -12.57 24.72
N ASN A 76 -10.17 -12.67 24.84
CA ASN A 76 -11.03 -11.65 25.45
C ASN A 76 -10.78 -10.23 24.89
N GLY A 77 -10.60 -10.12 23.56
CA GLY A 77 -10.37 -8.87 22.86
C GLY A 77 -8.95 -8.29 23.01
N ARG A 78 -8.03 -8.95 23.69
CA ARG A 78 -6.65 -8.49 23.89
C ARG A 78 -5.67 -9.45 23.24
N ALA A 79 -4.66 -8.90 22.56
CA ALA A 79 -3.61 -9.70 21.96
C ALA A 79 -2.56 -10.12 23.02
N SER A 80 -2.14 -11.37 22.96
CA SER A 80 -1.01 -11.88 23.72
C SER A 80 0.31 -11.45 23.12
N VAL A 81 1.34 -11.29 23.93
CA VAL A 81 2.70 -11.03 23.48
C VAL A 81 3.40 -12.34 23.15
N PRO A 82 3.85 -12.59 21.91
CA PRO A 82 4.56 -13.82 21.57
C PRO A 82 5.90 -13.94 22.31
N ARG A 83 6.34 -15.18 22.57
CA ARG A 83 7.68 -15.45 23.07
C ARG A 83 8.73 -14.91 22.09
N GLY A 84 9.81 -14.34 22.61
CA GLY A 84 10.90 -13.82 21.81
C GLY A 84 10.59 -12.51 21.07
N ALA A 85 9.38 -11.93 21.22
CA ALA A 85 9.07 -10.65 20.60
C ALA A 85 10.03 -9.54 21.07
N PRO A 86 10.56 -8.71 20.14
CA PRO A 86 11.37 -7.55 20.50
C PRO A 86 10.63 -6.57 21.41
N LEU A 87 11.36 -5.78 22.19
CA LEU A 87 10.76 -4.84 23.15
C LEU A 87 9.77 -3.87 22.50
N ALA A 88 10.09 -3.36 21.31
CA ALA A 88 9.18 -2.48 20.56
C ALA A 88 7.87 -3.17 20.18
N VAL A 89 7.91 -4.46 19.81
CA VAL A 89 6.71 -5.26 19.51
C VAL A 89 5.87 -5.49 20.77
N LYS A 90 6.51 -5.81 21.90
CA LYS A 90 5.83 -5.93 23.20
C LYS A 90 5.10 -4.64 23.56
N ARG A 91 5.78 -3.49 23.42
CA ARG A 91 5.21 -2.17 23.67
C ARG A 91 4.07 -1.85 22.71
N ALA A 92 4.21 -2.18 21.41
CA ALA A 92 3.16 -1.98 20.42
C ALA A 92 1.89 -2.76 20.76
N ILE A 93 2.00 -4.06 21.09
CA ILE A 93 0.86 -4.89 21.48
C ILE A 93 0.22 -4.33 22.77
N THR A 94 1.02 -3.95 23.76
CA THR A 94 0.52 -3.35 24.99
C THR A 94 -0.24 -2.06 24.73
N ALA A 95 0.29 -1.18 23.88
CA ALA A 95 -0.37 0.08 23.50
C ALA A 95 -1.68 -0.18 22.74
N ALA A 96 -1.67 -1.08 21.76
CA ALA A 96 -2.86 -1.47 21.03
C ALA A 96 -3.95 -2.02 21.97
N ASN A 97 -3.56 -2.86 22.92
CA ASN A 97 -4.47 -3.38 23.95
C ASN A 97 -5.06 -2.31 24.87
N ARG A 98 -4.38 -1.17 25.07
CA ARG A 98 -4.92 -0.04 25.87
C ARG A 98 -6.07 0.68 25.20
N ILE A 99 -5.96 0.89 23.88
CA ILE A 99 -6.99 1.61 23.12
C ILE A 99 -7.97 0.69 22.40
N GLN A 100 -7.79 -0.63 22.53
CA GLN A 100 -8.71 -1.65 22.04
C GLN A 100 -10.12 -1.40 22.53
N GLY A 101 -11.09 -1.27 21.61
CA GLY A 101 -12.49 -1.09 21.91
C GLY A 101 -12.93 0.36 22.11
N MET A 102 -12.01 1.33 22.09
CA MET A 102 -12.37 2.75 22.11
C MET A 102 -13.15 3.15 20.85
N PRO A 103 -14.01 4.18 20.92
CA PRO A 103 -14.80 4.59 19.78
C PRO A 103 -13.97 5.18 18.65
N TYR A 104 -14.52 5.15 17.44
CA TYR A 104 -13.97 5.92 16.33
C TYR A 104 -14.29 7.42 16.55
N LYS A 105 -13.25 8.24 16.39
CA LYS A 105 -13.35 9.70 16.45
C LYS A 105 -12.51 10.29 15.33
N TRP A 106 -13.12 10.99 14.39
CA TRP A 106 -12.40 11.70 13.34
C TRP A 106 -11.40 12.71 13.95
N GLY A 107 -10.13 12.68 13.53
CA GLY A 107 -9.05 13.49 14.12
C GLY A 107 -8.63 13.06 15.53
N GLY A 108 -9.19 11.96 16.05
CA GLY A 108 -8.86 11.45 17.38
C GLY A 108 -7.44 10.89 17.45
N GLY A 109 -6.72 11.18 18.55
CA GLY A 109 -5.34 10.79 18.75
C GLY A 109 -4.31 11.73 18.12
N HIS A 110 -4.73 12.83 17.45
CA HIS A 110 -3.82 13.80 16.82
C HIS A 110 -3.46 14.96 17.71
N ALA A 111 -4.46 15.66 18.24
CA ALA A 111 -4.21 16.78 19.16
C ALA A 111 -3.70 16.31 20.54
N ARG A 112 -4.17 15.16 20.99
CA ARG A 112 -3.79 14.50 22.23
C ARG A 112 -3.46 13.05 21.97
N LEU A 113 -2.32 12.57 22.47
CA LEU A 113 -1.95 11.16 22.34
C LEU A 113 -2.97 10.27 23.06
N ASN A 114 -3.34 10.62 24.30
CA ASN A 114 -4.40 9.96 25.07
C ASN A 114 -5.72 10.70 24.81
N ASP A 115 -6.55 10.15 23.97
CA ASP A 115 -7.85 10.69 23.58
C ASP A 115 -8.95 9.70 23.96
N TRP A 116 -10.20 10.14 23.98
CA TRP A 116 -11.36 9.29 24.26
C TRP A 116 -11.82 8.46 23.04
N GLY A 117 -11.28 8.73 21.86
CA GLY A 117 -11.53 8.01 20.62
C GLY A 117 -10.40 8.25 19.61
N TYR A 118 -10.29 7.41 18.60
CA TYR A 118 -9.20 7.44 17.64
C TYR A 118 -9.70 7.25 16.22
N ASP A 119 -9.12 7.99 15.26
CA ASP A 119 -9.18 7.63 13.87
C ASP A 119 -8.08 6.61 13.50
N CYS A 120 -8.01 6.22 12.22
CA CYS A 120 -7.05 5.21 11.75
C CYS A 120 -5.58 5.63 11.95
N SER A 121 -5.27 6.88 11.65
CA SER A 121 -3.90 7.41 11.77
C SER A 121 -3.54 7.78 13.21
N GLY A 122 -4.50 8.23 13.99
CA GLY A 122 -4.33 8.47 15.43
C GLY A 122 -4.07 7.19 16.20
N ALA A 123 -4.84 6.13 15.94
CA ALA A 123 -4.62 4.81 16.55
C ALA A 123 -3.26 4.22 16.17
N THR A 124 -2.90 4.30 14.88
CA THR A 124 -1.59 3.85 14.38
C THR A 124 -0.45 4.65 15.04
N SER A 125 -0.57 5.98 15.10
CA SER A 125 0.41 6.84 15.75
C SER A 125 0.54 6.54 17.24
N TYR A 126 -0.59 6.32 17.93
CA TYR A 126 -0.59 5.94 19.35
C TYR A 126 0.24 4.68 19.60
N VAL A 127 0.02 3.65 18.81
CA VAL A 127 0.71 2.36 18.96
C VAL A 127 2.20 2.51 18.68
N LEU A 128 2.57 3.13 17.54
CA LEU A 128 3.97 3.25 17.14
C LEU A 128 4.75 4.19 18.05
N ARG A 129 4.14 5.27 18.56
CA ARG A 129 4.78 6.19 19.50
C ARG A 129 5.06 5.52 20.84
N ASN A 130 4.10 4.79 21.40
CA ASN A 130 4.30 4.03 22.63
C ASN A 130 5.32 2.89 22.47
N ALA A 131 5.49 2.40 21.24
CA ALA A 131 6.54 1.43 20.92
C ALA A 131 7.93 2.07 20.75
N GLY A 132 8.03 3.40 20.73
CA GLY A 132 9.28 4.15 20.49
C GLY A 132 9.71 4.16 19.02
N LEU A 133 8.77 3.95 18.09
CA LEU A 133 9.04 3.81 16.66
C LEU A 133 8.77 5.09 15.85
N ILE A 134 8.09 6.07 16.45
CA ILE A 134 7.89 7.44 15.94
C ILE A 134 7.90 8.44 17.09
N GLN A 135 8.19 9.71 16.80
CA GLN A 135 8.23 10.77 17.80
C GLN A 135 6.91 11.52 17.98
N GLY A 136 6.11 11.64 16.94
CA GLY A 136 4.85 12.39 16.93
C GLY A 136 3.71 11.66 16.24
N GLN A 137 2.59 12.34 16.08
CA GLN A 137 1.44 11.86 15.33
C GLN A 137 1.63 12.14 13.84
N MET A 138 1.16 11.23 13.00
CA MET A 138 1.19 11.38 11.55
C MET A 138 -0.20 11.11 10.95
N PRO A 139 -0.62 11.86 9.91
CA PRO A 139 -1.78 11.53 9.12
C PRO A 139 -1.54 10.27 8.26
N SER A 140 -2.59 9.63 7.76
CA SER A 140 -2.48 8.41 6.93
C SER A 140 -1.54 8.56 5.73
N GLY A 141 -1.54 9.73 5.08
CA GLY A 141 -0.62 10.06 3.98
C GLY A 141 0.85 10.13 4.40
N GLY A 142 1.15 10.48 5.65
CA GLY A 142 2.51 10.50 6.21
C GLY A 142 3.10 9.09 6.28
N PHE A 143 2.28 8.09 6.58
CA PHE A 143 2.70 6.70 6.65
C PHE A 143 3.10 6.09 5.30
N LEU A 144 2.75 6.69 4.18
CA LEU A 144 3.20 6.25 2.84
C LEU A 144 4.72 6.26 2.69
N ARG A 145 5.42 7.10 3.48
CA ARG A 145 6.88 7.25 3.46
C ARG A 145 7.57 6.80 4.76
N TYR A 146 6.82 6.22 5.69
CA TYR A 146 7.34 5.74 6.96
C TYR A 146 8.35 4.60 6.76
N GLY A 147 9.41 4.56 7.56
CA GLY A 147 10.35 3.46 7.65
C GLY A 147 10.85 2.88 6.31
N ARG A 148 11.01 1.56 6.23
CA ARG A 148 11.44 0.83 5.04
C ARG A 148 10.23 0.32 4.24
N ARG A 149 10.43 0.01 2.96
CA ARG A 149 9.39 -0.57 2.08
C ARG A 149 9.22 -2.06 2.33
N GLY A 150 7.99 -2.54 2.18
CA GLY A 150 7.64 -3.95 2.26
C GLY A 150 7.04 -4.35 3.59
N HIS A 151 6.86 -5.65 3.76
CA HIS A 151 6.46 -6.26 5.02
C HIS A 151 7.62 -6.19 6.01
N GLY A 152 7.29 -5.91 7.27
CA GLY A 152 8.20 -6.13 8.38
C GLY A 152 8.03 -7.55 8.94
N ASP A 153 9.04 -8.02 9.64
CA ASP A 153 8.99 -9.33 10.29
C ASP A 153 7.96 -9.36 11.43
N TRP A 154 7.84 -8.27 12.14
CA TRP A 154 6.97 -8.17 13.32
C TRP A 154 5.87 -7.11 13.16
N ILE A 155 6.19 -5.97 12.55
CA ILE A 155 5.26 -4.84 12.40
C ILE A 155 5.24 -4.39 10.95
N THR A 156 4.04 -4.40 10.34
CA THR A 156 3.80 -3.80 9.03
C THR A 156 2.76 -2.70 9.17
N VAL A 157 3.07 -1.53 8.63
CA VAL A 157 2.15 -0.41 8.45
C VAL A 157 1.57 -0.50 7.06
N CYS A 158 0.28 -0.72 6.95
CA CYS A 158 -0.45 -0.76 5.70
C CYS A 158 -1.12 0.59 5.48
N ALA A 159 -0.58 1.43 4.58
CA ALA A 159 -1.00 2.81 4.38
C ALA A 159 -1.50 3.07 2.97
N ARG A 160 -2.56 3.87 2.86
CA ARG A 160 -3.03 4.51 1.63
C ARG A 160 -3.59 5.89 1.95
N ASN A 161 -3.89 6.69 0.94
CA ASN A 161 -4.60 7.93 1.18
C ASN A 161 -5.96 7.64 1.84
N GLY A 162 -6.23 8.30 2.96
CA GLY A 162 -7.48 8.19 3.71
C GLY A 162 -7.58 6.98 4.65
N HIS A 163 -6.62 6.04 4.68
CA HIS A 163 -6.64 4.94 5.65
C HIS A 163 -5.27 4.34 5.94
N VAL A 164 -5.07 3.93 7.19
CA VAL A 164 -3.88 3.20 7.64
C VAL A 164 -4.25 2.21 8.75
N PHE A 165 -3.59 1.06 8.76
CA PHE A 165 -3.72 0.06 9.82
C PHE A 165 -2.40 -0.69 10.04
N LEU A 166 -2.33 -1.47 11.11
CA LEU A 166 -1.15 -2.24 11.49
C LEU A 166 -1.39 -3.74 11.35
N LEU A 167 -0.35 -4.44 10.91
CA LEU A 167 -0.17 -5.86 11.18
C LEU A 167 0.93 -5.97 12.24
N ILE A 168 0.64 -6.61 13.36
CA ILE A 168 1.57 -6.77 14.49
C ILE A 168 1.57 -8.24 14.90
N ALA A 169 2.72 -8.89 14.78
CA ALA A 169 2.87 -10.31 15.13
C ALA A 169 1.77 -11.20 14.51
N GLY A 170 1.46 -10.98 13.22
CA GLY A 170 0.45 -11.71 12.48
C GLY A 170 -1.00 -11.25 12.68
N LEU A 171 -1.29 -10.35 13.61
CA LEU A 171 -2.64 -9.83 13.88
C LEU A 171 -2.86 -8.47 13.23
N ARG A 172 -4.07 -8.23 12.72
CA ARG A 172 -4.50 -6.93 12.23
C ARG A 172 -5.06 -6.08 13.37
N PHE A 173 -4.53 -4.86 13.53
CA PHE A 173 -5.07 -3.82 14.38
C PHE A 173 -5.56 -2.65 13.53
N ASP A 174 -6.87 -2.39 13.55
CA ASP A 174 -7.52 -1.52 12.58
C ASP A 174 -8.76 -0.85 13.19
N THR A 175 -9.02 0.40 12.82
CA THR A 175 -10.24 1.15 13.19
C THR A 175 -11.42 0.86 12.26
N GLN A 176 -11.19 0.16 11.15
CA GLN A 176 -12.24 -0.17 10.18
C GLN A 176 -12.58 -1.65 10.25
N GLY A 177 -13.83 -1.96 10.59
CA GLY A 177 -14.42 -3.28 10.47
C GLY A 177 -14.79 -3.65 9.03
N THR A 178 -15.67 -4.63 8.86
CA THR A 178 -16.12 -5.07 7.53
C THR A 178 -17.00 -4.01 6.86
N TYR A 179 -17.86 -3.35 7.62
CA TYR A 179 -18.89 -2.45 7.08
C TYR A 179 -18.77 -0.98 7.51
N ARG A 180 -18.05 -0.70 8.59
CA ARG A 180 -17.95 0.65 9.16
C ARG A 180 -16.66 0.88 9.93
N GLN A 181 -16.39 2.15 10.21
CA GLN A 181 -15.37 2.58 11.17
C GLN A 181 -16.02 2.52 12.57
N ASP A 182 -15.49 1.67 13.43
CA ASP A 182 -16.01 1.41 14.77
C ASP A 182 -14.94 1.55 15.86
N GLY A 183 -13.79 2.12 15.49
CA GLY A 183 -12.67 2.39 16.37
C GLY A 183 -11.61 1.29 16.41
N PRO A 184 -10.49 1.53 17.13
CA PRO A 184 -9.34 0.63 17.14
C PRO A 184 -9.70 -0.73 17.76
N ARG A 185 -9.44 -1.80 17.00
CA ARG A 185 -9.70 -3.18 17.43
C ARG A 185 -8.72 -4.16 16.82
N TRP A 186 -8.43 -5.21 17.54
CA TRP A 186 -7.89 -6.44 16.97
C TRP A 186 -8.95 -7.08 16.09
N ARG A 187 -8.58 -7.37 14.85
CA ARG A 187 -9.51 -7.95 13.86
C ARG A 187 -9.17 -9.41 13.62
N PRO A 188 -10.14 -10.31 13.77
CA PRO A 188 -9.91 -11.76 13.61
C PRO A 188 -9.69 -12.15 12.15
N TYR A 189 -10.17 -11.33 11.21
CA TYR A 189 -10.07 -11.65 9.80
C TYR A 189 -8.95 -10.85 9.12
N PRO A 190 -8.16 -11.50 8.24
CA PRO A 190 -7.20 -10.80 7.42
C PRO A 190 -7.91 -9.79 6.51
N ARG A 191 -7.19 -8.75 6.15
CA ARG A 191 -7.63 -7.75 5.18
C ARG A 191 -6.68 -7.80 3.99
N SER A 192 -7.23 -7.74 2.77
CA SER A 192 -6.40 -7.56 1.58
C SER A 192 -5.57 -6.29 1.72
N THR A 193 -4.28 -6.40 1.46
CA THR A 193 -3.35 -5.26 1.41
C THR A 193 -3.24 -4.66 0.01
N ARG A 194 -4.02 -5.17 -0.97
CA ARG A 194 -4.08 -4.60 -2.33
C ARG A 194 -4.47 -3.12 -2.28
N GLY A 195 -3.71 -2.27 -2.96
CA GLY A 195 -3.89 -0.82 -2.94
C GLY A 195 -3.33 -0.11 -1.70
N TYR A 196 -2.62 -0.83 -0.82
CA TYR A 196 -1.87 -0.26 0.27
C TYR A 196 -0.37 -0.26 -0.03
N VAL A 197 0.30 0.79 0.37
CA VAL A 197 1.77 0.83 0.47
C VAL A 197 2.13 0.18 1.79
N LEU A 198 3.00 -0.82 1.74
CA LEU A 198 3.47 -1.53 2.91
C LEU A 198 4.78 -0.92 3.38
N ARG A 199 4.86 -0.65 4.67
CA ARG A 199 6.01 -0.02 5.33
C ARG A 199 6.28 -0.72 6.65
N HIS A 200 7.52 -0.70 7.08
CA HIS A 200 7.89 -1.27 8.38
C HIS A 200 9.01 -0.48 9.06
N PRO A 201 9.10 -0.48 10.40
CA PRO A 201 10.25 0.07 11.11
C PRO A 201 11.50 -0.77 10.80
N GLY A 202 12.66 -0.13 10.77
CA GLY A 202 13.91 -0.86 10.54
C GLY A 202 14.16 -1.90 11.63
N GLY A 203 14.49 -3.14 11.22
CA GLY A 203 14.77 -4.25 12.14
C GLY A 203 13.55 -4.95 12.77
N LEU A 204 12.35 -4.64 12.30
CA LEU A 204 11.11 -5.26 12.79
C LEU A 204 10.21 -5.74 11.67
#